data_149be6fd501e292c9623ee0db2e3f774
#
_entry.id   149be6fd501e292c9623ee0db2e3f774
#
_cell.length_a   1.000
_cell.length_b   1.000
_cell.length_c   1.000
_cell.angle_alpha   90.00
_cell.angle_beta   90.00
_cell.angle_gamma   90.00
#
_symmetry.space_group_name_H-M   'P 1'
#
loop_
_entity.id
_entity.type
_entity.pdbx_description
1 polymer ?
#
loop_
_entity_poly.entity_id
_entity_poly.type
_entity_poly.pdbx_seq_one_letter_code
_entity_poly.pdbx_strand_id
1 'polypeptide(L)'
;MSMALGKVFEPFVEQRPICVMARGVLEHLFNAERIDALFARTAEVQYTRALLFSSVVDLMGQVVLGVQPSVHAAYQAQADQLGVSDQAIYDTLNHIEWCVSAELVRDAARQAAPVIGELQAELPPLVPGYRTKILDGNHLAASEHRLEELRRTWAAPLPGQTLVVLDQQLMLATEVVLCEDGHAQERSLLGQVLPLVTQDDLWMADRNFCTVDFLCGIAARGGGFVIRQHGQLKGTLVGTRTYQGTIDTGKVYEQRIELMNAQGDPVTLRRLTVA
;
A
#
# COMPACT_ATOMS: atom_id res chain seq x y z
N MET A 1 15.24 -21.90 10.82
CA MET A 1 16.17 -22.75 10.05
C MET A 1 17.35 -21.89 9.62
N SER A 2 18.54 -22.15 10.13
CA SER A 2 19.76 -21.48 9.69
C SER A 2 19.99 -21.84 8.22
N MET A 3 19.82 -20.89 7.31
CA MET A 3 20.33 -21.05 5.96
C MET A 3 21.85 -21.04 6.06
N ALA A 4 22.45 -22.22 6.12
CA ALA A 4 23.87 -22.37 5.98
C ALA A 4 24.24 -22.01 4.53
N LEU A 5 24.55 -20.73 4.31
CA LEU A 5 25.15 -20.31 3.05
C LEU A 5 26.43 -21.16 2.87
N GLY A 6 26.49 -21.93 1.79
CA GLY A 6 27.63 -22.75 1.51
C GLY A 6 28.91 -21.90 1.40
N LYS A 7 30.08 -22.50 1.66
CA LYS A 7 31.41 -21.84 1.61
C LYS A 7 31.67 -21.00 0.37
N VAL A 8 30.98 -21.29 -0.75
CA VAL A 8 31.06 -20.52 -1.99
C VAL A 8 30.54 -19.08 -1.81
N PHE A 9 29.62 -18.84 -0.87
CA PHE A 9 29.03 -17.52 -0.61
C PHE A 9 29.77 -16.70 0.45
N GLU A 10 30.68 -17.34 1.24
CA GLU A 10 31.44 -16.63 2.29
C GLU A 10 32.13 -15.35 1.78
N PRO A 11 32.84 -15.35 0.62
CA PRO A 11 33.49 -14.13 0.12
C PRO A 11 32.50 -13.02 -0.22
N PHE A 12 31.28 -13.36 -0.69
CA PHE A 12 30.23 -12.37 -0.98
C PHE A 12 29.61 -11.81 0.29
N VAL A 13 29.42 -12.64 1.32
CA VAL A 13 28.94 -12.21 2.63
C VAL A 13 29.94 -11.27 3.29
N GLU A 14 31.23 -11.56 3.22
CA GLU A 14 32.28 -10.71 3.78
C GLU A 14 32.42 -9.38 3.04
N GLN A 15 32.37 -9.39 1.70
CA GLN A 15 32.59 -8.20 0.89
C GLN A 15 31.35 -7.33 0.74
N ARG A 16 30.14 -7.92 0.70
CA ARG A 16 28.87 -7.22 0.45
C ARG A 16 27.71 -7.80 1.24
N PRO A 17 27.77 -7.78 2.58
CA PRO A 17 26.78 -8.42 3.44
C PRO A 17 25.37 -7.87 3.21
N ILE A 18 25.23 -6.56 2.98
CA ILE A 18 23.93 -5.90 2.74
C ILE A 18 23.27 -6.44 1.46
N CYS A 19 24.06 -6.62 0.38
CA CYS A 19 23.51 -7.14 -0.89
C CYS A 19 23.04 -8.59 -0.74
N VAL A 20 23.80 -9.41 -0.02
CA VAL A 20 23.44 -10.82 0.24
C VAL A 20 22.18 -10.90 1.10
N MET A 21 22.10 -10.07 2.14
CA MET A 21 20.93 -10.01 3.02
C MET A 21 19.70 -9.52 2.26
N ALA A 22 19.82 -8.43 1.49
CA ALA A 22 18.72 -7.92 0.66
C ALA A 22 18.22 -8.98 -0.34
N ARG A 23 19.12 -9.69 -0.99
CA ARG A 23 18.79 -10.81 -1.87
C ARG A 23 18.04 -11.93 -1.13
N GLY A 24 18.55 -12.35 0.03
CA GLY A 24 17.88 -13.37 0.83
C GLY A 24 16.47 -12.96 1.29
N VAL A 25 16.29 -11.70 1.66
CA VAL A 25 14.96 -11.16 2.00
C VAL A 25 14.04 -11.19 0.78
N LEU A 26 14.49 -10.73 -0.39
CA LEU A 26 13.70 -10.76 -1.62
C LEU A 26 13.32 -12.19 -2.03
N GLU A 27 14.24 -13.15 -1.97
CA GLU A 27 13.96 -14.56 -2.25
C GLU A 27 12.98 -15.17 -1.23
N HIS A 28 13.04 -14.73 0.02
CA HIS A 28 12.06 -15.12 1.03
C HIS A 28 10.68 -14.51 0.73
N LEU A 29 10.61 -13.22 0.43
CA LEU A 29 9.35 -12.51 0.16
C LEU A 29 8.67 -12.97 -1.14
N PHE A 30 9.46 -13.28 -2.15
CA PHE A 30 8.98 -13.67 -3.49
C PHE A 30 9.30 -15.13 -3.83
N ASN A 31 9.16 -16.01 -2.84
CA ASN A 31 9.29 -17.45 -3.05
C ASN A 31 8.25 -17.95 -4.06
N ALA A 32 8.71 -18.66 -5.11
CA ALA A 32 7.88 -19.06 -6.24
C ALA A 32 6.66 -19.91 -5.83
N GLU A 33 6.88 -20.93 -4.99
CA GLU A 33 5.79 -21.82 -4.53
C GLU A 33 4.70 -21.05 -3.78
N ARG A 34 5.10 -20.08 -2.94
CA ARG A 34 4.17 -19.26 -2.19
C ARG A 34 3.40 -18.29 -3.10
N ILE A 35 4.08 -17.68 -4.08
CA ILE A 35 3.45 -16.78 -5.05
C ILE A 35 2.44 -17.51 -5.92
N ASP A 36 2.77 -18.71 -6.38
CA ASP A 36 1.85 -19.53 -7.18
C ASP A 36 0.67 -20.01 -6.32
N ALA A 37 0.90 -20.36 -5.04
CA ALA A 37 -0.18 -20.68 -4.10
C ALA A 37 -1.05 -19.46 -3.77
N LEU A 38 -0.48 -18.24 -3.69
CA LEU A 38 -1.22 -16.99 -3.56
C LEU A 38 -2.15 -16.80 -4.74
N PHE A 39 -1.63 -16.92 -5.95
CA PHE A 39 -2.43 -16.81 -7.18
C PHE A 39 -3.57 -17.83 -7.18
N ALA A 40 -3.26 -19.10 -6.89
CA ALA A 40 -4.24 -20.18 -6.90
C ALA A 40 -5.41 -19.96 -5.92
N ARG A 41 -5.19 -19.28 -4.79
CA ARG A 41 -6.25 -19.00 -3.80
C ARG A 41 -6.98 -17.68 -4.03
N THR A 42 -6.39 -16.74 -4.79
CA THR A 42 -6.90 -15.37 -4.90
C THR A 42 -7.55 -15.09 -6.25
N ALA A 43 -6.99 -15.65 -7.34
CA ALA A 43 -7.50 -15.43 -8.69
C ALA A 43 -8.86 -16.10 -8.88
N GLU A 44 -9.82 -15.35 -9.41
CA GLU A 44 -11.13 -15.87 -9.81
C GLU A 44 -11.02 -16.70 -11.10
N VAL A 45 -10.17 -16.25 -12.02
CA VAL A 45 -9.89 -16.96 -13.27
C VAL A 45 -8.54 -17.64 -13.19
N GLN A 46 -8.55 -18.96 -13.14
CA GLN A 46 -7.34 -19.78 -13.08
C GLN A 46 -6.75 -19.99 -14.49
N TYR A 47 -5.56 -19.46 -14.69
CA TYR A 47 -4.78 -19.74 -15.90
C TYR A 47 -3.84 -20.92 -15.63
N THR A 48 -4.31 -22.14 -15.82
CA THR A 48 -3.52 -23.38 -15.69
C THR A 48 -2.66 -23.59 -16.91
N ARG A 49 -1.55 -22.86 -17.10
CA ARG A 49 -0.76 -22.97 -18.33
C ARG A 49 0.73 -22.88 -18.07
N ALA A 50 1.51 -22.96 -19.15
CA ALA A 50 2.95 -23.03 -19.15
C ALA A 50 3.66 -21.87 -18.41
N LEU A 51 3.02 -20.72 -18.27
CA LEU A 51 3.54 -19.56 -17.54
C LEU A 51 2.94 -19.50 -16.14
N LEU A 52 3.77 -19.71 -15.13
CA LEU A 52 3.41 -19.57 -13.72
C LEU A 52 3.37 -18.09 -13.31
N PHE A 53 2.52 -17.77 -12.34
CA PHE A 53 2.42 -16.39 -11.84
C PHE A 53 3.72 -15.93 -11.19
N SER A 54 4.45 -16.82 -10.51
CA SER A 54 5.80 -16.56 -9.98
C SER A 54 6.79 -16.10 -11.04
N SER A 55 6.73 -16.66 -12.25
CA SER A 55 7.57 -16.24 -13.38
C SER A 55 7.24 -14.82 -13.83
N VAL A 56 5.97 -14.44 -13.83
CA VAL A 56 5.53 -13.08 -14.16
C VAL A 56 6.03 -12.09 -13.10
N VAL A 57 5.91 -12.46 -11.82
CA VAL A 57 6.41 -11.63 -10.70
C VAL A 57 7.93 -11.46 -10.78
N ASP A 58 8.67 -12.51 -11.13
CA ASP A 58 10.13 -12.41 -11.31
C ASP A 58 10.50 -11.47 -12.46
N LEU A 59 9.85 -11.58 -13.61
CA LEU A 59 10.06 -10.69 -14.77
C LEU A 59 9.80 -9.22 -14.38
N MET A 60 8.69 -8.96 -13.70
CA MET A 60 8.34 -7.62 -13.23
C MET A 60 9.32 -7.13 -12.16
N GLY A 61 9.75 -8.01 -11.27
CA GLY A 61 10.76 -7.72 -10.25
C GLY A 61 12.08 -7.25 -10.85
N GLN A 62 12.56 -7.88 -11.92
CA GLN A 62 13.78 -7.46 -12.63
C GLN A 62 13.64 -6.05 -13.23
N VAL A 63 12.47 -5.71 -13.72
CA VAL A 63 12.21 -4.36 -14.25
C VAL A 63 12.14 -3.32 -13.14
N VAL A 64 11.40 -3.60 -12.08
CA VAL A 64 11.22 -2.69 -10.93
C VAL A 64 12.54 -2.45 -10.20
N LEU A 65 13.38 -3.48 -10.07
CA LEU A 65 14.71 -3.37 -9.46
C LEU A 65 15.77 -2.77 -10.40
N GLY A 66 15.41 -2.43 -11.63
CA GLY A 66 16.33 -1.85 -12.61
C GLY A 66 17.39 -2.82 -13.15
N VAL A 67 17.19 -4.13 -12.97
CA VAL A 67 18.06 -5.18 -13.54
C VAL A 67 17.88 -5.22 -15.05
N GLN A 68 16.62 -5.07 -15.50
CA GLN A 68 16.27 -5.00 -16.92
C GLN A 68 15.50 -3.71 -17.20
N PRO A 69 15.69 -3.10 -18.38
CA PRO A 69 15.06 -1.82 -18.71
C PRO A 69 13.57 -1.93 -19.07
N SER A 70 13.08 -3.14 -19.38
CA SER A 70 11.68 -3.36 -19.77
C SER A 70 11.29 -4.84 -19.62
N VAL A 71 9.98 -5.11 -19.62
CA VAL A 71 9.43 -6.47 -19.60
C VAL A 71 9.94 -7.29 -20.81
N HIS A 72 10.03 -6.68 -21.98
CA HIS A 72 10.57 -7.33 -23.18
C HIS A 72 12.05 -7.73 -22.98
N ALA A 73 12.88 -6.85 -22.41
CA ALA A 73 14.28 -7.17 -22.13
C ALA A 73 14.41 -8.29 -21.09
N ALA A 74 13.58 -8.26 -20.04
CA ALA A 74 13.54 -9.31 -19.03
C ALA A 74 13.13 -10.66 -19.63
N TYR A 75 12.13 -10.65 -20.51
CA TYR A 75 11.71 -11.84 -21.26
C TYR A 75 12.83 -12.39 -22.16
N GLN A 76 13.46 -11.53 -22.96
CA GLN A 76 14.54 -11.94 -23.87
C GLN A 76 15.71 -12.61 -23.12
N ALA A 77 16.02 -12.14 -21.93
CA ALA A 77 17.07 -12.70 -21.09
C ALA A 77 16.77 -14.12 -20.58
N GLN A 78 15.49 -14.55 -20.59
CA GLN A 78 15.02 -15.83 -20.03
C GLN A 78 14.13 -16.62 -20.99
N ALA A 79 14.02 -16.22 -22.26
CA ALA A 79 13.08 -16.81 -23.22
C ALA A 79 13.16 -18.33 -23.32
N ASP A 80 14.38 -18.87 -23.35
CA ASP A 80 14.63 -20.31 -23.40
C ASP A 80 14.13 -21.07 -22.16
N GLN A 81 14.13 -20.41 -20.99
CA GLN A 81 13.70 -21.03 -19.73
C GLN A 81 12.18 -20.97 -19.58
N LEU A 82 11.57 -19.89 -20.04
CA LEU A 82 10.13 -19.66 -19.91
C LEU A 82 9.32 -20.53 -20.87
N GLY A 83 9.86 -20.84 -22.06
CA GLY A 83 9.21 -21.72 -23.03
C GLY A 83 7.87 -21.21 -23.58
N VAL A 84 7.59 -19.92 -23.42
CA VAL A 84 6.38 -19.24 -23.92
C VAL A 84 6.75 -18.07 -24.83
N SER A 85 5.81 -17.58 -25.60
CA SER A 85 6.05 -16.42 -26.47
C SER A 85 5.99 -15.10 -25.69
N ASP A 86 6.62 -14.05 -26.20
CA ASP A 86 6.53 -12.68 -25.74
C ASP A 86 5.05 -12.23 -25.61
N GLN A 87 4.24 -12.51 -26.62
CA GLN A 87 2.81 -12.20 -26.59
C GLN A 87 2.09 -12.84 -25.39
N ALA A 88 2.43 -14.08 -25.03
CA ALA A 88 1.83 -14.77 -23.89
C ALA A 88 2.15 -14.08 -22.55
N ILE A 89 3.34 -13.47 -22.41
CA ILE A 89 3.70 -12.66 -21.22
C ILE A 89 2.78 -11.45 -21.13
N TYR A 90 2.64 -10.67 -22.20
CA TYR A 90 1.79 -9.47 -22.20
C TYR A 90 0.31 -9.81 -22.02
N ASP A 91 -0.16 -10.89 -22.62
CA ASP A 91 -1.52 -11.36 -22.43
C ASP A 91 -1.78 -11.73 -20.97
N THR A 92 -0.83 -12.40 -20.31
CA THR A 92 -0.94 -12.72 -18.89
C THR A 92 -0.92 -11.46 -18.03
N LEU A 93 0.00 -10.54 -18.26
CA LEU A 93 0.08 -9.26 -17.53
C LEU A 93 -1.22 -8.45 -17.66
N ASN A 94 -1.81 -8.43 -18.83
CA ASN A 94 -3.06 -7.70 -19.07
C ASN A 94 -4.29 -8.34 -18.40
N HIS A 95 -4.21 -9.61 -18.01
CA HIS A 95 -5.31 -10.36 -17.39
C HIS A 95 -5.10 -10.64 -15.91
N ILE A 96 -4.03 -10.12 -15.28
CA ILE A 96 -3.87 -10.22 -13.83
C ILE A 96 -4.97 -9.41 -13.16
N GLU A 97 -5.76 -10.08 -12.34
CA GLU A 97 -6.84 -9.48 -11.60
C GLU A 97 -6.28 -8.55 -10.49
N TRP A 98 -6.97 -7.42 -10.27
CA TRP A 98 -6.56 -6.44 -9.27
C TRP A 98 -6.50 -7.01 -7.84
N CYS A 99 -7.38 -7.97 -7.51
CA CYS A 99 -7.38 -8.66 -6.22
C CYS A 99 -6.09 -9.46 -5.99
N VAL A 100 -5.50 -10.04 -7.03
CA VAL A 100 -4.22 -10.75 -6.97
C VAL A 100 -3.08 -9.77 -6.68
N SER A 101 -3.06 -8.62 -7.35
CA SER A 101 -2.06 -7.57 -7.12
C SER A 101 -2.15 -7.00 -5.70
N ALA A 102 -3.36 -6.75 -5.21
CA ALA A 102 -3.57 -6.27 -3.84
C ALA A 102 -3.11 -7.32 -2.81
N GLU A 103 -3.45 -8.59 -3.02
CA GLU A 103 -3.05 -9.66 -2.13
C GLU A 103 -1.53 -9.90 -2.14
N LEU A 104 -0.86 -9.67 -3.27
CA LEU A 104 0.61 -9.74 -3.34
C LEU A 104 1.26 -8.69 -2.42
N VAL A 105 0.74 -7.46 -2.40
CA VAL A 105 1.23 -6.41 -1.47
C VAL A 105 1.02 -6.83 -0.02
N ARG A 106 -0.18 -7.30 0.32
CA ARG A 106 -0.51 -7.76 1.69
C ARG A 106 0.37 -8.93 2.12
N ASP A 107 0.57 -9.90 1.22
CA ASP A 107 1.41 -11.06 1.51
C ASP A 107 2.87 -10.66 1.72
N ALA A 108 3.42 -9.83 0.85
CA ALA A 108 4.78 -9.31 1.00
C ALA A 108 4.97 -8.60 2.34
N ALA A 109 4.02 -7.75 2.75
CA ALA A 109 4.06 -7.08 4.05
C ALA A 109 3.98 -8.06 5.22
N ARG A 110 3.09 -9.08 5.16
CA ARG A 110 2.99 -10.12 6.20
C ARG A 110 4.26 -10.94 6.35
N GLN A 111 4.98 -11.19 5.25
CA GLN A 111 6.25 -11.93 5.29
C GLN A 111 7.42 -11.05 5.75
N ALA A 112 7.42 -9.77 5.40
CA ALA A 112 8.49 -8.84 5.78
C ALA A 112 8.41 -8.43 7.25
N ALA A 113 7.22 -8.25 7.80
CA ALA A 113 7.04 -7.75 9.18
C ALA A 113 7.77 -8.59 10.24
N PRO A 114 7.70 -9.95 10.25
CA PRO A 114 8.46 -10.75 11.20
C PRO A 114 9.98 -10.60 11.02
N VAL A 115 10.47 -10.50 9.79
CA VAL A 115 11.89 -10.30 9.51
C VAL A 115 12.38 -8.98 10.07
N ILE A 116 11.60 -7.91 9.91
CA ILE A 116 11.89 -6.58 10.47
C ILE A 116 11.93 -6.65 11.99
N GLY A 117 10.97 -7.34 12.62
CA GLY A 117 10.92 -7.53 14.07
C GLY A 117 12.12 -8.33 14.61
N GLU A 118 12.50 -9.43 13.97
CA GLU A 118 13.69 -10.23 14.35
C GLU A 118 14.99 -9.43 14.22
N LEU A 119 15.08 -8.56 13.23
CA LEU A 119 16.21 -7.66 13.03
C LEU A 119 16.19 -6.44 13.96
N GLN A 120 15.12 -6.25 14.75
CA GLN A 120 14.89 -5.06 15.59
C GLN A 120 14.98 -3.76 14.78
N ALA A 121 14.51 -3.80 13.52
CA ALA A 121 14.60 -2.70 12.57
C ALA A 121 13.31 -1.86 12.50
N GLU A 122 12.35 -2.10 13.38
CA GLU A 122 11.16 -1.27 13.49
C GLU A 122 11.53 0.16 13.90
N LEU A 123 10.91 1.13 13.24
CA LEU A 123 11.06 2.53 13.63
C LEU A 123 10.26 2.81 14.91
N PRO A 124 10.72 3.76 15.75
CA PRO A 124 9.95 4.16 16.90
C PRO A 124 8.60 4.76 16.49
N PRO A 125 7.54 4.58 17.31
CA PRO A 125 6.23 5.15 17.01
C PRO A 125 6.32 6.70 17.02
N LEU A 126 5.68 7.33 16.03
CA LEU A 126 5.60 8.80 15.96
C LEU A 126 4.86 9.40 17.14
N VAL A 127 3.87 8.69 17.66
CA VAL A 127 3.12 9.07 18.86
C VAL A 127 3.12 7.87 19.81
N PRO A 128 3.66 8.01 21.03
CA PRO A 128 3.69 6.93 22.00
C PRO A 128 2.29 6.32 22.26
N GLY A 129 2.21 5.00 22.25
CA GLY A 129 0.97 4.25 22.46
C GLY A 129 0.11 4.06 21.20
N TYR A 130 0.55 4.55 20.05
CA TYR A 130 -0.18 4.40 18.79
C TYR A 130 0.67 3.74 17.71
N ARG A 131 0.02 2.93 16.88
CA ARG A 131 0.60 2.44 15.63
C ARG A 131 0.16 3.35 14.49
N THR A 132 1.11 4.08 13.92
CA THR A 132 0.80 5.08 12.89
C THR A 132 0.60 4.43 11.52
N LYS A 133 -0.56 4.69 10.92
CA LYS A 133 -0.94 4.33 9.55
C LYS A 133 -1.04 5.58 8.70
N ILE A 134 -0.31 5.62 7.60
CA ILE A 134 -0.35 6.74 6.66
C ILE A 134 -1.17 6.30 5.45
N LEU A 135 -2.26 7.02 5.20
CA LEU A 135 -3.13 6.82 4.04
C LEU A 135 -2.81 7.88 2.99
N ASP A 136 -2.46 7.44 1.81
CA ASP A 136 -2.25 8.32 0.66
C ASP A 136 -2.84 7.72 -0.61
N GLY A 137 -3.24 8.60 -1.53
CA GLY A 137 -3.73 8.25 -2.84
C GLY A 137 -2.63 8.36 -3.89
N ASN A 138 -2.58 7.41 -4.81
CA ASN A 138 -1.69 7.47 -5.94
C ASN A 138 -2.48 7.33 -7.24
N HIS A 139 -2.28 8.30 -8.11
CA HIS A 139 -2.87 8.31 -9.44
C HIS A 139 -1.91 7.68 -10.44
N LEU A 140 -2.37 6.63 -11.12
CA LEU A 140 -1.58 5.91 -12.11
C LEU A 140 -1.76 6.56 -13.49
N ALA A 141 -1.07 7.68 -13.73
CA ALA A 141 -1.24 8.51 -14.92
C ALA A 141 -1.11 7.74 -16.25
N ALA A 142 -0.24 6.72 -16.30
CA ALA A 142 -0.08 5.90 -17.50
C ALA A 142 -1.29 4.97 -17.78
N SER A 143 -2.14 4.72 -16.79
CA SER A 143 -3.34 3.89 -16.92
C SER A 143 -4.55 4.70 -17.41
N GLU A 144 -4.59 6.02 -17.21
CA GLU A 144 -5.68 6.87 -17.68
C GLU A 144 -5.90 6.76 -19.19
N HIS A 145 -4.83 6.92 -19.97
CA HIS A 145 -4.91 6.79 -21.42
C HIS A 145 -5.33 5.39 -21.87
N ARG A 146 -4.87 4.36 -21.18
CA ARG A 146 -5.29 2.99 -21.46
C ARG A 146 -6.75 2.75 -21.08
N LEU A 147 -7.24 3.29 -19.95
CA LEU A 147 -8.65 3.16 -19.58
C LEU A 147 -9.58 3.87 -20.56
N GLU A 148 -9.22 5.02 -21.10
CA GLU A 148 -10.01 5.72 -22.11
C GLU A 148 -10.06 4.93 -23.43
N GLU A 149 -8.96 4.33 -23.85
CA GLU A 149 -8.89 3.45 -25.01
C GLU A 149 -9.58 2.11 -24.74
N LEU A 150 -9.48 1.55 -23.54
CA LEU A 150 -10.09 0.29 -23.12
C LEU A 150 -11.60 0.39 -23.01
N ARG A 151 -12.17 1.55 -22.69
CA ARG A 151 -13.62 1.80 -22.76
C ARG A 151 -14.17 1.60 -24.20
N ARG A 152 -13.31 1.66 -25.22
CA ARG A 152 -13.64 1.42 -26.63
C ARG A 152 -13.25 0.05 -27.15
N THR A 153 -12.53 -0.73 -26.34
CA THR A 153 -12.04 -2.07 -26.71
C THR A 153 -12.40 -3.07 -25.60
N TRP A 154 -12.33 -4.35 -25.90
CA TRP A 154 -12.62 -5.45 -24.97
C TRP A 154 -11.39 -5.81 -24.09
N ALA A 155 -10.46 -4.91 -23.89
CA ALA A 155 -9.28 -5.17 -23.07
C ALA A 155 -9.59 -5.10 -21.57
N ALA A 156 -8.85 -5.85 -20.76
CA ALA A 156 -9.03 -5.88 -19.32
C ALA A 156 -8.76 -4.50 -18.69
N PRO A 157 -9.57 -4.07 -17.71
CA PRO A 157 -9.40 -2.80 -17.03
C PRO A 157 -8.07 -2.79 -16.23
N LEU A 158 -7.40 -1.66 -16.22
CA LEU A 158 -6.25 -1.41 -15.37
C LEU A 158 -6.67 -0.52 -14.21
N PRO A 159 -6.12 -0.71 -13.00
CA PRO A 159 -6.40 0.18 -11.88
C PRO A 159 -5.89 1.59 -12.20
N GLY A 160 -6.81 2.56 -12.21
CA GLY A 160 -6.49 3.96 -12.51
C GLY A 160 -6.07 4.75 -11.28
N GLN A 161 -6.56 4.35 -10.10
CA GLN A 161 -6.22 4.94 -8.81
C GLN A 161 -5.96 3.88 -7.77
N THR A 162 -5.11 4.21 -6.80
CA THR A 162 -4.85 3.36 -5.64
C THR A 162 -4.87 4.18 -4.37
N LEU A 163 -5.43 3.63 -3.29
CA LEU A 163 -5.12 4.08 -1.94
C LEU A 163 -4.12 3.11 -1.32
N VAL A 164 -3.07 3.64 -0.75
CA VAL A 164 -2.02 2.87 -0.08
C VAL A 164 -2.04 3.18 1.40
N VAL A 165 -2.01 2.14 2.22
CA VAL A 165 -1.80 2.26 3.66
C VAL A 165 -0.38 1.85 3.99
N LEU A 166 0.42 2.81 4.40
CA LEU A 166 1.78 2.59 4.88
C LEU A 166 1.78 2.43 6.40
N ASP A 167 2.37 1.36 6.89
CA ASP A 167 2.72 1.22 8.31
C ASP A 167 4.05 1.94 8.56
N GLN A 168 4.03 2.99 9.37
CA GLN A 168 5.20 3.85 9.58
C GLN A 168 6.32 3.13 10.36
N GLN A 169 5.97 2.25 11.31
CA GLN A 169 6.99 1.54 12.09
C GLN A 169 7.72 0.50 11.24
N LEU A 170 7.02 -0.14 10.33
CA LEU A 170 7.59 -1.13 9.41
C LEU A 170 8.14 -0.51 8.13
N MET A 171 7.75 0.73 7.79
CA MET A 171 8.02 1.37 6.49
C MET A 171 7.57 0.50 5.31
N LEU A 172 6.44 -0.19 5.47
CA LEU A 172 5.85 -1.08 4.47
C LEU A 172 4.44 -0.61 4.08
N ALA A 173 4.15 -0.70 2.79
CA ALA A 173 2.77 -0.71 2.34
C ALA A 173 2.11 -2.01 2.80
N THR A 174 1.17 -1.92 3.74
CA THR A 174 0.49 -3.08 4.34
C THR A 174 -0.84 -3.36 3.68
N GLU A 175 -1.39 -2.37 2.99
CA GLU A 175 -2.67 -2.47 2.30
C GLU A 175 -2.67 -1.59 1.06
N VAL A 176 -3.36 -2.06 0.03
CA VAL A 176 -3.64 -1.28 -1.17
C VAL A 176 -5.10 -1.50 -1.57
N VAL A 177 -5.81 -0.40 -1.80
CA VAL A 177 -7.16 -0.39 -2.36
C VAL A 177 -7.05 0.08 -3.80
N LEU A 178 -7.37 -0.80 -4.72
CA LEU A 178 -7.28 -0.55 -6.15
C LEU A 178 -8.64 -0.11 -6.70
N CYS A 179 -8.64 0.85 -7.60
CA CYS A 179 -9.82 1.33 -8.30
C CYS A 179 -9.56 1.32 -9.81
N GLU A 180 -10.38 0.59 -10.54
CA GLU A 180 -10.30 0.48 -12.00
C GLU A 180 -10.67 1.79 -12.71
N ASP A 181 -11.51 2.63 -12.07
CA ASP A 181 -11.89 3.92 -12.61
C ASP A 181 -10.89 5.01 -12.20
N GLY A 182 -10.02 5.40 -13.11
CA GLY A 182 -9.06 6.49 -12.92
C GLY A 182 -9.68 7.86 -12.68
N HIS A 183 -10.98 8.02 -12.93
CA HIS A 183 -11.74 9.24 -12.65
C HIS A 183 -12.53 9.17 -11.33
N ALA A 184 -12.51 8.01 -10.66
CA ALA A 184 -13.15 7.88 -9.35
C ALA A 184 -12.48 8.82 -8.34
N GLN A 185 -13.27 9.43 -7.50
CA GLN A 185 -12.72 10.23 -6.40
C GLN A 185 -12.17 9.28 -5.33
N GLU A 186 -10.94 9.51 -4.87
CA GLU A 186 -10.30 8.75 -3.77
C GLU A 186 -11.21 8.60 -2.55
N ARG A 187 -12.02 9.62 -2.27
CA ARG A 187 -13.00 9.61 -1.16
C ARG A 187 -14.03 8.49 -1.26
N SER A 188 -14.38 8.06 -2.48
CA SER A 188 -15.33 6.96 -2.67
C SER A 188 -14.78 5.61 -2.20
N LEU A 189 -13.46 5.49 -2.08
CA LEU A 189 -12.76 4.28 -1.66
C LEU A 189 -12.62 4.17 -0.13
N LEU A 190 -12.87 5.25 0.62
CA LEU A 190 -12.68 5.29 2.08
C LEU A 190 -13.53 4.26 2.83
N GLY A 191 -14.67 3.86 2.28
CA GLY A 191 -15.47 2.77 2.81
C GLY A 191 -14.73 1.43 2.88
N GLN A 192 -13.77 1.20 1.99
CA GLN A 192 -12.93 0.00 1.97
C GLN A 192 -11.74 0.11 2.96
N VAL A 193 -11.36 1.33 3.34
CA VAL A 193 -10.29 1.58 4.32
C VAL A 193 -10.80 1.44 5.76
N LEU A 194 -12.04 1.85 6.03
CA LEU A 194 -12.60 1.81 7.39
C LEU A 194 -12.54 0.43 8.08
N PRO A 195 -12.78 -0.71 7.42
CA PRO A 195 -12.63 -2.02 8.04
C PRO A 195 -11.22 -2.36 8.52
N LEU A 196 -10.20 -1.66 8.00
CA LEU A 196 -8.79 -1.85 8.36
C LEU A 196 -8.40 -1.13 9.66
N VAL A 197 -9.26 -0.22 10.13
CA VAL A 197 -9.01 0.54 11.37
C VAL A 197 -9.13 -0.36 12.57
N THR A 198 -8.07 -0.40 13.37
CA THR A 198 -8.05 -1.10 14.66
C THR A 198 -7.91 -0.13 15.82
N GLN A 199 -8.21 -0.61 17.02
CA GLN A 199 -7.95 0.13 18.24
C GLN A 199 -6.44 0.46 18.32
N ASP A 200 -6.11 1.65 18.85
CA ASP A 200 -4.75 2.15 19.00
C ASP A 200 -4.00 2.47 17.68
N ASP A 201 -4.66 2.37 16.53
CA ASP A 201 -4.14 2.96 15.31
C ASP A 201 -4.24 4.49 15.34
N LEU A 202 -3.21 5.15 14.79
CA LEU A 202 -3.24 6.59 14.47
C LEU A 202 -3.19 6.78 12.97
N TRP A 203 -4.31 7.16 12.38
CA TRP A 203 -4.42 7.38 10.94
C TRP A 203 -3.99 8.80 10.57
N MET A 204 -2.98 8.90 9.71
CA MET A 204 -2.51 10.16 9.15
C MET A 204 -2.88 10.23 7.67
N ALA A 205 -3.50 11.32 7.26
CA ALA A 205 -3.88 11.53 5.87
C ALA A 205 -3.95 13.02 5.52
N ASP A 206 -3.98 13.32 4.24
CA ASP A 206 -4.13 14.67 3.75
C ASP A 206 -5.59 15.18 3.86
N ARG A 207 -5.81 16.44 3.46
CA ARG A 207 -7.14 17.08 3.51
C ARG A 207 -8.18 16.43 2.60
N ASN A 208 -7.75 15.69 1.57
CA ASN A 208 -8.68 15.05 0.63
C ASN A 208 -9.48 13.94 1.32
N PHE A 209 -8.92 13.33 2.34
CA PHE A 209 -9.56 12.28 3.15
C PHE A 209 -10.36 12.83 4.35
N CYS A 210 -10.44 14.17 4.52
CA CYS A 210 -11.16 14.80 5.63
C CYS A 210 -12.67 14.82 5.33
N THR A 211 -13.32 13.67 5.44
CA THR A 211 -14.78 13.52 5.33
C THR A 211 -15.39 13.16 6.69
N VAL A 212 -16.62 13.62 6.95
CA VAL A 212 -17.30 13.35 8.23
C VAL A 212 -17.38 11.84 8.48
N ASP A 213 -17.81 11.07 7.48
CA ASP A 213 -18.00 9.62 7.61
C ASP A 213 -16.68 8.90 7.94
N PHE A 214 -15.56 9.32 7.34
CA PHE A 214 -14.27 8.71 7.60
C PHE A 214 -13.77 9.06 9.01
N LEU A 215 -13.83 10.33 9.42
CA LEU A 215 -13.42 10.77 10.74
C LEU A 215 -14.23 10.09 11.86
N CYS A 216 -15.56 10.10 11.72
CA CYS A 216 -16.46 9.42 12.67
C CYS A 216 -16.27 7.89 12.63
N GLY A 217 -16.02 7.31 11.45
CA GLY A 217 -15.79 5.90 11.27
C GLY A 217 -14.51 5.39 11.93
N ILE A 218 -13.42 6.17 11.90
CA ILE A 218 -12.17 5.87 12.63
C ILE A 218 -12.44 5.94 14.14
N ALA A 219 -13.04 7.03 14.61
CA ALA A 219 -13.33 7.22 16.04
C ALA A 219 -14.24 6.11 16.60
N ALA A 220 -15.27 5.69 15.85
CA ALA A 220 -16.17 4.61 16.24
C ALA A 220 -15.49 3.25 16.40
N ARG A 221 -14.32 3.06 15.76
CA ARG A 221 -13.50 1.84 15.86
C ARG A 221 -12.38 1.93 16.91
N GLY A 222 -12.34 3.01 17.67
CA GLY A 222 -11.31 3.25 18.70
C GLY A 222 -9.97 3.70 18.13
N GLY A 223 -9.88 4.00 16.83
CA GLY A 223 -8.70 4.59 16.21
C GLY A 223 -8.62 6.10 16.46
N GLY A 224 -7.39 6.63 16.50
CA GLY A 224 -7.10 8.05 16.45
C GLY A 224 -6.80 8.51 15.02
N PHE A 225 -6.80 9.82 14.80
CA PHE A 225 -6.38 10.36 13.51
C PHE A 225 -5.75 11.76 13.63
N VAL A 226 -4.86 12.05 12.68
CA VAL A 226 -4.33 13.38 12.39
C VAL A 226 -4.53 13.64 10.90
N ILE A 227 -5.62 14.32 10.55
CA ILE A 227 -6.01 14.59 9.17
C ILE A 227 -6.13 16.09 8.97
N ARG A 228 -5.48 16.60 7.93
CA ARG A 228 -5.56 18.03 7.61
C ARG A 228 -7.00 18.41 7.28
N GLN A 229 -7.54 19.41 7.99
CA GLN A 229 -8.92 19.83 7.81
C GLN A 229 -9.18 20.34 6.38
N HIS A 230 -10.23 19.83 5.74
CA HIS A 230 -10.73 20.38 4.49
C HIS A 230 -11.60 21.64 4.77
N GLY A 231 -11.46 22.69 3.95
CA GLY A 231 -12.18 23.96 4.17
C GLY A 231 -13.70 23.84 4.13
N GLN A 232 -14.23 22.80 3.49
CA GLN A 232 -15.68 22.53 3.42
C GLN A 232 -16.21 21.63 4.53
N LEU A 233 -15.35 21.17 5.46
CA LEU A 233 -15.80 20.35 6.59
C LEU A 233 -16.75 21.18 7.45
N LYS A 234 -18.03 20.81 7.45
CA LYS A 234 -19.08 21.45 8.25
C LYS A 234 -18.99 20.92 9.69
N GLY A 235 -18.70 21.79 10.63
CA GLY A 235 -18.69 21.47 12.04
C GLY A 235 -18.84 22.72 12.89
N THR A 236 -19.37 22.56 14.08
CA THR A 236 -19.59 23.66 15.04
C THR A 236 -18.40 23.73 16.00
N LEU A 237 -17.74 24.88 16.04
CA LEU A 237 -16.68 25.12 17.03
C LEU A 237 -17.29 25.28 18.43
N VAL A 238 -16.79 24.53 19.40
CA VAL A 238 -17.28 24.50 20.78
C VAL A 238 -16.20 24.95 21.75
N GLY A 239 -16.60 25.80 22.67
CA GLY A 239 -15.69 26.33 23.70
C GLY A 239 -14.70 27.36 23.15
N THR A 240 -13.78 27.76 24.03
CA THR A 240 -12.75 28.76 23.71
C THR A 240 -11.53 28.11 23.06
N ARG A 241 -10.91 28.84 22.14
CA ARG A 241 -9.63 28.47 21.53
C ARG A 241 -8.52 28.65 22.59
N THR A 242 -7.79 27.58 22.92
CA THR A 242 -6.73 27.58 23.92
C THR A 242 -5.35 27.47 23.28
N TYR A 243 -4.39 28.27 23.77
CA TYR A 243 -3.02 28.20 23.31
C TYR A 243 -2.32 26.97 23.93
N GLN A 244 -1.61 26.20 23.08
CA GLN A 244 -0.94 24.96 23.47
C GLN A 244 0.59 25.04 23.41
N GLY A 245 1.13 26.06 22.73
CA GLY A 245 2.58 26.22 22.60
C GLY A 245 2.98 26.84 21.27
N THR A 246 4.29 26.90 21.04
CA THR A 246 4.88 27.38 19.78
C THR A 246 5.77 26.30 19.20
N ILE A 247 5.68 26.12 17.90
CA ILE A 247 6.54 25.26 17.07
C ILE A 247 7.23 26.14 16.03
N ASP A 248 8.17 25.60 15.28
CA ASP A 248 8.94 26.35 14.28
C ASP A 248 8.07 27.05 13.24
N THR A 249 6.90 26.48 12.93
CA THR A 249 5.97 27.01 11.92
C THR A 249 4.90 27.94 12.45
N GLY A 250 4.83 28.16 13.78
CA GLY A 250 3.87 29.09 14.36
C GLY A 250 3.35 28.71 15.74
N LYS A 251 2.33 29.43 16.19
CA LYS A 251 1.64 29.19 17.47
C LYS A 251 0.56 28.14 17.31
N VAL A 252 0.56 27.15 18.20
CA VAL A 252 -0.42 26.07 18.20
C VAL A 252 -1.58 26.41 19.13
N TYR A 253 -2.77 26.23 18.64
CA TYR A 253 -4.01 26.40 19.38
C TYR A 253 -4.88 25.16 19.25
N GLU A 254 -5.63 24.86 20.29
CA GLU A 254 -6.62 23.78 20.32
C GLU A 254 -8.02 24.34 20.55
N GLN A 255 -8.99 23.77 19.87
CA GLN A 255 -10.41 24.02 20.07
C GLN A 255 -11.20 22.75 19.76
N ARG A 256 -12.30 22.53 20.46
CA ARG A 256 -13.22 21.44 20.13
C ARG A 256 -14.05 21.79 18.90
N ILE A 257 -14.35 20.79 18.09
CA ILE A 257 -15.28 20.87 16.97
C ILE A 257 -16.27 19.71 17.07
N GLU A 258 -17.54 20.00 16.93
CA GLU A 258 -18.59 18.97 16.84
C GLU A 258 -18.98 18.76 15.39
N LEU A 259 -18.98 17.49 14.98
CA LEU A 259 -19.49 17.02 13.69
C LEU A 259 -20.75 16.19 13.94
N MET A 260 -21.68 16.22 13.00
CA MET A 260 -22.84 15.31 13.02
C MET A 260 -22.50 14.09 12.17
N ASN A 261 -22.57 12.89 12.75
CA ASN A 261 -22.38 11.64 12.01
C ASN A 261 -23.59 11.36 11.10
N ALA A 262 -23.52 10.27 10.32
CA ALA A 262 -24.60 9.89 9.40
C ALA A 262 -25.93 9.55 10.12
N GLN A 263 -25.88 9.22 11.41
CA GLN A 263 -27.06 8.93 12.26
C GLN A 263 -27.65 10.21 12.88
N GLY A 264 -26.98 11.34 12.75
CA GLY A 264 -27.39 12.60 13.37
C GLY A 264 -26.87 12.80 14.80
N ASP A 265 -25.95 11.94 15.27
CA ASP A 265 -25.37 12.08 16.59
C ASP A 265 -24.15 13.00 16.55
N PRO A 266 -23.94 13.85 17.58
CA PRO A 266 -22.79 14.73 17.64
C PRO A 266 -21.53 13.93 18.02
N VAL A 267 -20.46 14.10 17.26
CA VAL A 267 -19.12 13.56 17.53
C VAL A 267 -18.17 14.72 17.80
N THR A 268 -17.62 14.77 19.01
CA THR A 268 -16.68 15.82 19.41
C THR A 268 -15.25 15.43 19.07
N LEU A 269 -14.57 16.28 18.32
CA LEU A 269 -13.19 16.11 17.91
C LEU A 269 -12.32 17.27 18.40
N ARG A 270 -11.01 17.06 18.42
CA ARG A 270 -9.99 18.09 18.70
C ARG A 270 -9.55 18.72 17.38
N ARG A 271 -9.64 20.04 17.29
CA ARG A 271 -9.10 20.81 16.17
C ARG A 271 -7.82 21.51 16.61
N LEU A 272 -6.71 21.20 15.96
CA LEU A 272 -5.45 21.92 16.13
C LEU A 272 -5.29 22.95 15.02
N THR A 273 -4.85 24.15 15.37
CA THR A 273 -4.60 25.24 14.42
C THR A 273 -3.21 25.80 14.65
N VAL A 274 -2.40 25.88 13.60
CA VAL A 274 -1.12 26.60 13.59
C VAL A 274 -1.36 27.97 12.96
N ALA A 275 -0.97 29.07 13.65
CA ALA A 275 -1.17 30.44 13.23
C ALA A 275 0.11 31.29 13.38
#